data_468efa14cbdd069928ee0d28305a4943
#
_entry.id   468efa14cbdd069928ee0d28305a4943
#
_cell.length_a   1.000
_cell.length_b   1.000
_cell.length_c   1.000
_cell.angle_alpha   90.00
_cell.angle_beta   90.00
_cell.angle_gamma   90.00
#
_symmetry.space_group_name_H-M   'P 1'
#
loop_
_entity.id
_entity.type
_entity.pdbx_description
1 polymer ?
#
loop_
_entity_poly.entity_id
_entity_poly.type
_entity_poly.pdbx_seq_one_letter_code
_entity_poly.pdbx_strand_id
1 'polypeptide(L)'
;MTSKWPIQYPDRIQLYSLGTPNGQKVAIALEEMALPYEAHRVDIMAGDQFTDEFVAINPNSKIPAIVDPNGPGGESISVFESGAILIYLAEKSGQYLPTDPAARSECLQWLFFQVGGVGPMFGQFGHFYKYAKEKIPYGINRYQTEVKRLLGVLETQLQGQDYLLKEGYTIADIAMFPWVGALDWGYGAVEVFQLQQDFPNVMSWYERCRQRPAAARGLEVTKLT
;
A
#
# COMPACT_ATOMS: atom_id res chain seq x y z
N MET A 1 13.29 -0.77 29.89
CA MET A 1 13.67 -1.53 28.68
C MET A 1 14.06 -0.51 27.63
N THR A 2 15.11 -0.75 26.86
CA THR A 2 15.44 0.11 25.73
C THR A 2 14.42 -0.12 24.60
N SER A 3 13.91 0.96 23.99
CA SER A 3 13.01 0.86 22.85
C SER A 3 13.63 0.02 21.72
N LYS A 4 12.84 -0.83 21.07
CA LYS A 4 13.28 -1.61 19.92
C LYS A 4 13.52 -0.69 18.70
N TRP A 5 12.79 0.39 18.63
CA TRP A 5 12.88 1.42 17.57
C TRP A 5 13.24 2.77 18.18
N PRO A 6 14.55 3.01 18.49
CA PRO A 6 14.99 4.28 19.06
C PRO A 6 14.79 5.39 18.03
N ILE A 7 14.07 6.45 18.44
CA ILE A 7 13.77 7.61 17.61
C ILE A 7 15.01 8.53 17.59
N GLN A 8 15.51 8.83 16.38
CA GLN A 8 16.63 9.77 16.16
C GLN A 8 16.12 11.19 15.84
N TYR A 9 14.97 11.29 15.16
CA TYR A 9 14.39 12.55 14.71
C TYR A 9 12.95 12.69 15.25
N PRO A 10 12.81 13.16 16.51
CA PRO A 10 11.51 13.17 17.20
C PRO A 10 10.49 14.18 16.62
N ASP A 11 10.93 15.08 15.77
CA ASP A 11 10.12 16.07 15.06
C ASP A 11 9.55 15.55 13.72
N ARG A 12 9.96 14.35 13.28
CA ARG A 12 9.54 13.73 12.03
C ARG A 12 8.45 12.69 12.24
N ILE A 13 7.69 12.43 11.19
CA ILE A 13 6.74 11.31 11.17
C ILE A 13 7.52 10.00 11.36
N GLN A 14 7.13 9.18 12.31
CA GLN A 14 7.71 7.88 12.58
C GLN A 14 6.93 6.83 11.78
N LEU A 15 7.55 6.19 10.78
CA LEU A 15 6.96 5.14 9.98
C LEU A 15 7.39 3.76 10.50
N TYR A 16 6.44 2.97 10.99
CA TYR A 16 6.65 1.57 11.40
C TYR A 16 6.15 0.63 10.30
N SER A 17 7.07 0.01 9.57
CA SER A 17 6.70 -0.70 8.34
C SER A 17 7.68 -1.82 7.95
N LEU A 18 7.32 -2.52 6.88
CA LEU A 18 8.14 -3.50 6.17
C LEU A 18 7.75 -3.45 4.69
N GLY A 19 8.61 -3.90 3.77
CA GLY A 19 8.43 -3.85 2.31
C GLY A 19 7.35 -4.78 1.75
N THR A 20 6.23 -4.91 2.45
CA THR A 20 5.00 -5.54 1.96
C THR A 20 4.22 -4.53 1.09
N PRO A 21 3.26 -4.97 0.26
CA PRO A 21 2.47 -4.04 -0.54
C PRO A 21 1.80 -2.94 0.29
N ASN A 22 1.30 -3.25 1.49
CA ASN A 22 0.70 -2.24 2.36
C ASN A 22 1.74 -1.28 2.95
N GLY A 23 2.92 -1.79 3.33
CA GLY A 23 4.02 -0.97 3.84
C GLY A 23 4.57 -0.01 2.79
N GLN A 24 4.71 -0.50 1.56
CA GLN A 24 5.16 0.30 0.42
C GLN A 24 4.26 1.51 0.15
N LYS A 25 2.93 1.37 0.28
CA LYS A 25 1.98 2.49 0.09
C LYS A 25 2.38 3.72 0.89
N VAL A 26 2.63 3.54 2.19
CA VAL A 26 2.89 4.64 3.10
C VAL A 26 4.27 5.24 2.86
N ALA A 27 5.28 4.42 2.62
CA ALA A 27 6.61 4.90 2.27
C ALA A 27 6.59 5.73 0.96
N ILE A 28 5.86 5.25 -0.05
CA ILE A 28 5.67 5.97 -1.32
C ILE A 28 4.95 7.30 -1.09
N ALA A 29 3.88 7.30 -0.30
CA ALA A 29 3.13 8.53 -0.01
C ALA A 29 4.00 9.59 0.69
N LEU A 30 4.80 9.20 1.67
CA LEU A 30 5.73 10.09 2.37
C LEU A 30 6.76 10.70 1.41
N GLU A 31 7.30 9.91 0.49
CA GLU A 31 8.24 10.37 -0.54
C GLU A 31 7.57 11.28 -1.59
N GLU A 32 6.38 10.91 -2.07
CA GLU A 32 5.63 11.71 -3.06
C GLU A 32 5.20 13.06 -2.49
N MET A 33 4.81 13.10 -1.22
CA MET A 33 4.38 14.31 -0.52
C MET A 33 5.55 15.11 0.07
N ALA A 34 6.78 14.61 -0.07
CA ALA A 34 8.00 15.21 0.50
C ALA A 34 7.87 15.51 2.01
N LEU A 35 7.15 14.67 2.74
CA LEU A 35 7.00 14.81 4.19
C LEU A 35 8.22 14.24 4.91
N PRO A 36 8.82 14.96 5.87
CA PRO A 36 9.94 14.44 6.66
C PRO A 36 9.50 13.25 7.53
N TYR A 37 10.23 12.15 7.43
CA TYR A 37 9.93 10.95 8.23
C TYR A 37 11.20 10.22 8.66
N GLU A 38 11.04 9.31 9.61
CA GLU A 38 12.01 8.30 10.03
C GLU A 38 11.36 6.94 9.92
N ALA A 39 12.03 5.97 9.25
CA ALA A 39 11.50 4.64 9.02
C ALA A 39 12.07 3.63 10.02
N HIS A 40 11.18 2.86 10.64
CA HIS A 40 11.46 1.77 11.56
C HIS A 40 11.02 0.45 10.95
N ARG A 41 11.97 -0.47 10.79
CA ARG A 41 11.65 -1.81 10.29
C ARG A 41 10.96 -2.63 11.39
N VAL A 42 9.77 -3.13 11.10
CA VAL A 42 9.02 -4.06 11.93
C VAL A 42 9.09 -5.45 11.30
N ASP A 43 9.90 -6.33 11.85
CA ASP A 43 10.05 -7.69 11.33
C ASP A 43 8.86 -8.58 11.72
N ILE A 44 7.89 -8.67 10.82
CA ILE A 44 6.67 -9.46 11.05
C ILE A 44 6.94 -10.97 11.11
N MET A 45 8.07 -11.43 10.57
CA MET A 45 8.46 -12.85 10.65
C MET A 45 9.05 -13.18 12.03
N ALA A 46 9.68 -12.20 12.68
CA ALA A 46 10.17 -12.31 14.06
C ALA A 46 9.06 -12.04 15.10
N GLY A 47 7.87 -11.60 14.67
CA GLY A 47 6.75 -11.33 15.58
C GLY A 47 6.77 -9.94 16.22
N ASP A 48 7.54 -9.00 15.68
CA ASP A 48 7.70 -7.64 16.21
C ASP A 48 6.38 -6.89 16.38
N GLN A 49 5.43 -7.15 15.49
CA GLN A 49 4.09 -6.55 15.52
C GLN A 49 3.26 -6.94 16.77
N PHE A 50 3.69 -7.93 17.53
CA PHE A 50 3.01 -8.40 18.73
C PHE A 50 3.65 -7.90 20.02
N THR A 51 4.72 -7.09 19.93
CA THR A 51 5.33 -6.47 21.10
C THR A 51 4.40 -5.40 21.69
N ASP A 52 4.45 -5.22 23.04
CA ASP A 52 3.63 -4.19 23.71
C ASP A 52 3.89 -2.79 23.13
N GLU A 53 5.15 -2.51 22.76
CA GLU A 53 5.57 -1.25 22.14
C GLU A 53 4.85 -1.00 20.81
N PHE A 54 4.75 -2.01 19.93
CA PHE A 54 4.05 -1.85 18.67
C PHE A 54 2.51 -1.86 18.84
N VAL A 55 1.99 -2.70 19.73
CA VAL A 55 0.55 -2.77 20.03
C VAL A 55 0.03 -1.44 20.57
N ALA A 56 0.84 -0.69 21.32
CA ALA A 56 0.50 0.66 21.77
C ALA A 56 0.34 1.67 20.60
N ILE A 57 1.04 1.43 19.47
CA ILE A 57 0.93 2.24 18.24
C ILE A 57 -0.25 1.78 17.39
N ASN A 58 -0.40 0.45 17.24
CA ASN A 58 -1.45 -0.17 16.45
C ASN A 58 -2.04 -1.39 17.17
N PRO A 59 -3.24 -1.27 17.76
CA PRO A 59 -3.89 -2.37 18.48
C PRO A 59 -4.27 -3.57 17.59
N ASN A 60 -4.30 -3.39 16.26
CA ASN A 60 -4.53 -4.48 15.30
C ASN A 60 -3.27 -5.33 15.03
N SER A 61 -2.09 -4.94 15.56
CA SER A 61 -0.83 -5.68 15.37
C SER A 61 -0.48 -5.93 13.91
N LYS A 62 -0.69 -4.93 13.03
CA LYS A 62 -0.38 -4.98 11.60
C LYS A 62 0.45 -3.77 11.17
N ILE A 63 1.35 -3.99 10.22
CA ILE A 63 2.05 -2.90 9.53
C ILE A 63 1.25 -2.50 8.27
N PRO A 64 1.37 -1.26 7.81
CA PRO A 64 2.08 -0.13 8.39
C PRO A 64 1.30 0.58 9.51
N ALA A 65 2.03 1.33 10.32
CA ALA A 65 1.49 2.34 11.23
C ALA A 65 2.42 3.55 11.21
N ILE A 66 1.89 4.73 11.55
CA ILE A 66 2.69 5.94 11.75
C ILE A 66 2.40 6.57 13.09
N VAL A 67 3.39 7.30 13.63
CA VAL A 67 3.19 8.27 14.71
C VAL A 67 3.64 9.63 14.17
N ASP A 68 2.72 10.58 14.13
CA ASP A 68 3.02 11.96 13.75
C ASP A 68 3.09 12.83 15.00
N PRO A 69 4.28 13.35 15.36
CA PRO A 69 4.43 14.20 16.54
C PRO A 69 3.73 15.55 16.40
N ASN A 70 3.43 15.97 15.16
CA ASN A 70 2.81 17.25 14.82
C ASN A 70 1.46 17.02 14.12
N GLY A 71 0.57 16.27 14.76
CA GLY A 71 -0.78 15.99 14.27
C GLY A 71 -1.74 17.18 14.40
N PRO A 72 -3.04 16.96 14.19
CA PRO A 72 -4.06 17.99 14.30
C PRO A 72 -4.01 18.68 15.67
N GLY A 73 -4.04 20.01 15.66
CA GLY A 73 -3.92 20.82 16.88
C GLY A 73 -2.52 20.86 17.51
N GLY A 74 -1.50 20.31 16.83
CA GLY A 74 -0.12 20.24 17.35
C GLY A 74 0.13 19.08 18.32
N GLU A 75 -0.84 18.18 18.47
CA GLU A 75 -0.74 17.02 19.35
C GLU A 75 -0.22 15.80 18.59
N SER A 76 0.52 14.93 19.27
CA SER A 76 0.98 13.66 18.66
C SER A 76 -0.21 12.73 18.40
N ILE A 77 -0.20 12.07 17.24
CA ILE A 77 -1.22 11.11 16.84
C ILE A 77 -0.61 9.84 16.27
N SER A 78 -1.16 8.68 16.66
CA SER A 78 -0.90 7.40 15.99
C SER A 78 -2.00 7.14 14.97
N VAL A 79 -1.61 6.73 13.75
CA VAL A 79 -2.55 6.34 12.69
C VAL A 79 -2.17 4.96 12.16
N PHE A 80 -3.14 4.06 12.11
CA PHE A 80 -3.03 2.75 11.49
C PHE A 80 -4.08 2.57 10.40
N GLU A 81 -4.07 1.46 9.67
CA GLU A 81 -4.71 1.22 8.39
C GLU A 81 -4.09 2.02 7.24
N SER A 82 -3.49 1.30 6.27
CA SER A 82 -2.77 1.97 5.17
C SER A 82 -3.61 2.96 4.38
N GLY A 83 -4.91 2.67 4.19
CA GLY A 83 -5.84 3.60 3.54
C GLY A 83 -6.10 4.86 4.36
N ALA A 84 -6.28 4.72 5.67
CA ALA A 84 -6.47 5.86 6.58
C ALA A 84 -5.19 6.72 6.66
N ILE A 85 -4.02 6.09 6.69
CA ILE A 85 -2.73 6.79 6.67
C ILE A 85 -2.59 7.59 5.38
N LEU A 86 -2.94 7.03 4.22
CA LEU A 86 -2.89 7.74 2.94
C LEU A 86 -3.79 8.98 2.93
N ILE A 87 -5.02 8.88 3.44
CA ILE A 87 -5.93 10.03 3.56
C ILE A 87 -5.32 11.07 4.49
N TYR A 88 -4.85 10.66 5.67
CA TYR A 88 -4.23 11.55 6.65
C TYR A 88 -3.06 12.34 6.07
N LEU A 89 -2.11 11.66 5.41
CA LEU A 89 -0.94 12.27 4.81
C LEU A 89 -1.31 13.22 3.66
N ALA A 90 -2.30 12.84 2.85
CA ALA A 90 -2.81 13.68 1.76
C ALA A 90 -3.48 14.95 2.28
N GLU A 91 -4.28 14.86 3.35
CA GLU A 91 -4.89 16.02 4.01
C GLU A 91 -3.85 16.92 4.68
N LYS A 92 -2.85 16.32 5.34
CA LYS A 92 -1.74 17.06 5.97
C LYS A 92 -0.90 17.83 4.95
N SER A 93 -0.61 17.22 3.80
CA SER A 93 0.23 17.84 2.75
C SER A 93 -0.56 18.70 1.76
N GLY A 94 -1.88 18.52 1.68
CA GLY A 94 -2.72 19.12 0.64
C GLY A 94 -2.48 18.56 -0.77
N GLN A 95 -1.93 17.32 -0.89
CA GLN A 95 -1.52 16.74 -2.16
C GLN A 95 -2.17 15.36 -2.39
N TYR A 96 -2.33 14.96 -3.66
CA TYR A 96 -2.78 13.64 -4.11
C TYR A 96 -4.17 13.20 -3.64
N LEU A 97 -4.97 14.07 -3.04
CA LEU A 97 -6.38 13.85 -2.75
C LEU A 97 -7.16 15.06 -3.30
N PRO A 98 -8.02 14.88 -4.31
CA PRO A 98 -8.77 15.99 -4.89
C PRO A 98 -9.60 16.74 -3.86
N THR A 99 -9.71 18.06 -4.03
CA THR A 99 -10.54 18.92 -3.19
C THR A 99 -11.95 19.11 -3.75
N ASP A 100 -12.14 18.93 -5.07
CA ASP A 100 -13.47 18.89 -5.67
C ASP A 100 -14.25 17.70 -5.09
N PRO A 101 -15.49 17.89 -4.62
CA PRO A 101 -16.24 16.83 -3.95
C PRO A 101 -16.51 15.59 -4.81
N ALA A 102 -16.72 15.75 -6.11
CA ALA A 102 -16.98 14.62 -7.02
C ALA A 102 -15.70 13.82 -7.26
N ALA A 103 -14.60 14.48 -7.62
CA ALA A 103 -13.30 13.86 -7.83
C ALA A 103 -12.76 13.23 -6.53
N ARG A 104 -12.98 13.88 -5.38
CA ARG A 104 -12.64 13.31 -4.06
C ARG A 104 -13.43 12.03 -3.80
N SER A 105 -14.73 12.03 -4.09
CA SER A 105 -15.56 10.83 -3.93
C SER A 105 -15.07 9.69 -4.84
N GLU A 106 -14.70 9.99 -6.08
CA GLU A 106 -14.15 9.00 -7.01
C GLU A 106 -12.81 8.44 -6.50
N CYS A 107 -11.90 9.29 -6.04
CA CYS A 107 -10.62 8.88 -5.44
C CYS A 107 -10.84 7.93 -4.26
N LEU A 108 -11.78 8.24 -3.37
CA LEU A 108 -12.08 7.40 -2.22
C LEU A 108 -12.74 6.08 -2.64
N GLN A 109 -13.58 6.04 -3.67
CA GLN A 109 -14.13 4.78 -4.20
C GLN A 109 -13.00 3.83 -4.63
N TRP A 110 -12.02 4.32 -5.40
CA TRP A 110 -10.88 3.51 -5.82
C TRP A 110 -9.95 3.12 -4.67
N LEU A 111 -9.77 4.01 -3.69
CA LEU A 111 -9.02 3.68 -2.47
C LEU A 111 -9.72 2.57 -1.68
N PHE A 112 -11.03 2.66 -1.46
CA PHE A 112 -11.79 1.62 -0.75
C PHE A 112 -11.93 0.33 -1.57
N PHE A 113 -12.00 0.40 -2.90
CA PHE A 113 -11.92 -0.76 -3.77
C PHE A 113 -10.60 -1.51 -3.59
N GLN A 114 -9.50 -0.77 -3.42
CA GLN A 114 -8.21 -1.38 -3.11
C GLN A 114 -8.20 -2.00 -1.71
N VAL A 115 -8.60 -1.27 -0.68
CA VAL A 115 -8.53 -1.71 0.73
C VAL A 115 -9.49 -2.87 1.01
N GLY A 116 -10.72 -2.81 0.49
CA GLY A 116 -11.75 -3.81 0.73
C GLY A 116 -11.75 -4.99 -0.24
N GLY A 117 -11.14 -4.82 -1.42
CA GLY A 117 -11.17 -5.81 -2.50
C GLY A 117 -9.78 -6.28 -2.90
N VAL A 118 -9.03 -5.43 -3.62
CA VAL A 118 -7.76 -5.85 -4.25
C VAL A 118 -6.76 -6.35 -3.22
N GLY A 119 -6.48 -5.58 -2.16
CA GLY A 119 -5.52 -5.98 -1.13
C GLY A 119 -5.85 -7.33 -0.50
N PRO A 120 -7.03 -7.50 0.09
CA PRO A 120 -7.43 -8.77 0.70
C PRO A 120 -7.42 -9.95 -0.27
N MET A 121 -7.98 -9.80 -1.47
CA MET A 121 -8.11 -10.93 -2.41
C MET A 121 -6.77 -11.32 -3.04
N PHE A 122 -5.93 -10.36 -3.38
CA PHE A 122 -4.55 -10.64 -3.85
C PHE A 122 -3.71 -11.28 -2.74
N GLY A 123 -3.87 -10.80 -1.50
CA GLY A 123 -3.20 -11.39 -0.34
C GLY A 123 -3.63 -12.83 -0.07
N GLN A 124 -4.94 -13.14 -0.16
CA GLN A 124 -5.43 -14.51 -0.02
C GLN A 124 -4.94 -15.40 -1.19
N PHE A 125 -4.95 -14.89 -2.42
CA PHE A 125 -4.34 -15.62 -3.54
C PHE A 125 -2.87 -15.95 -3.25
N GLY A 126 -2.09 -14.95 -2.85
CA GLY A 126 -0.67 -15.14 -2.49
C GLY A 126 -0.49 -16.18 -1.37
N HIS A 127 -1.35 -16.14 -0.37
CA HIS A 127 -1.33 -17.14 0.72
C HIS A 127 -1.50 -18.56 0.17
N PHE A 128 -2.59 -18.84 -0.54
CA PHE A 128 -2.89 -20.19 -1.02
C PHE A 128 -1.96 -20.64 -2.15
N TYR A 129 -1.60 -19.73 -3.04
CA TYR A 129 -0.75 -20.04 -4.19
C TYR A 129 0.72 -20.22 -3.81
N LYS A 130 1.27 -19.31 -2.99
CA LYS A 130 2.71 -19.23 -2.71
C LYS A 130 3.08 -19.75 -1.32
N TYR A 131 2.44 -19.26 -0.27
CA TYR A 131 2.95 -19.37 1.11
C TYR A 131 2.38 -20.55 1.89
N ALA A 132 1.14 -20.98 1.64
CA ALA A 132 0.54 -22.11 2.34
C ALA A 132 1.36 -23.39 2.11
N LYS A 133 1.67 -24.10 3.20
CA LYS A 133 2.37 -25.39 3.16
C LYS A 133 1.53 -26.44 2.43
N GLU A 134 0.23 -26.49 2.74
CA GLU A 134 -0.73 -27.35 2.05
C GLU A 134 -1.32 -26.62 0.84
N LYS A 135 -1.26 -27.26 -0.31
CA LYS A 135 -1.86 -26.72 -1.54
C LYS A 135 -3.31 -27.15 -1.64
N ILE A 136 -4.22 -26.19 -1.53
CA ILE A 136 -5.66 -26.40 -1.60
C ILE A 136 -6.17 -25.87 -2.95
N PRO A 137 -6.39 -26.76 -3.96
CA PRO A 137 -6.76 -26.33 -5.31
C PRO A 137 -8.01 -25.45 -5.36
N TYR A 138 -9.00 -25.75 -4.54
CA TYR A 138 -10.23 -24.96 -4.44
C TYR A 138 -9.92 -23.51 -4.00
N GLY A 139 -9.09 -23.32 -2.95
CA GLY A 139 -8.70 -22.01 -2.47
C GLY A 139 -7.91 -21.23 -3.53
N ILE A 140 -6.94 -21.87 -4.17
CA ILE A 140 -6.14 -21.28 -5.25
C ILE A 140 -7.07 -20.81 -6.37
N ASN A 141 -7.93 -21.68 -6.89
CA ASN A 141 -8.83 -21.36 -8.00
C ASN A 141 -9.84 -20.26 -7.63
N ARG A 142 -10.37 -20.30 -6.42
CA ARG A 142 -11.32 -19.31 -5.90
C ARG A 142 -10.71 -17.90 -5.96
N TYR A 143 -9.51 -17.73 -5.39
CA TYR A 143 -8.87 -16.43 -5.33
C TYR A 143 -8.22 -16.03 -6.65
N GLN A 144 -7.73 -16.95 -7.45
CA GLN A 144 -7.26 -16.66 -8.81
C GLN A 144 -8.39 -16.10 -9.68
N THR A 145 -9.59 -16.65 -9.60
CA THR A 145 -10.77 -16.12 -10.31
C THR A 145 -11.10 -14.70 -9.86
N GLU A 146 -11.05 -14.44 -8.56
CA GLU A 146 -11.36 -13.11 -8.03
C GLU A 146 -10.27 -12.09 -8.38
N VAL A 147 -8.98 -12.46 -8.33
CA VAL A 147 -7.88 -11.61 -8.80
C VAL A 147 -8.07 -11.22 -10.27
N LYS A 148 -8.40 -12.19 -11.15
CA LYS A 148 -8.68 -11.89 -12.58
C LYS A 148 -9.84 -10.93 -12.73
N ARG A 149 -10.92 -11.12 -11.98
CA ARG A 149 -12.07 -10.20 -12.01
C ARG A 149 -11.68 -8.78 -11.60
N LEU A 150 -10.92 -8.63 -10.52
CA LEU A 150 -10.47 -7.32 -10.02
C LEU A 150 -9.50 -6.63 -10.99
N LEU A 151 -8.58 -7.40 -11.62
CA LEU A 151 -7.72 -6.89 -12.69
C LEU A 151 -8.54 -6.42 -13.89
N GLY A 152 -9.61 -7.14 -14.27
CA GLY A 152 -10.51 -6.75 -15.34
C GLY A 152 -11.24 -5.42 -15.08
N VAL A 153 -11.59 -5.14 -13.81
CA VAL A 153 -12.16 -3.84 -13.41
C VAL A 153 -11.13 -2.73 -13.60
N LEU A 154 -9.88 -2.95 -13.17
CA LEU A 154 -8.78 -1.98 -13.34
C LEU A 154 -8.45 -1.78 -14.83
N GLU A 155 -8.43 -2.85 -15.63
CA GLU A 155 -8.14 -2.80 -17.06
C GLU A 155 -9.16 -1.91 -17.80
N THR A 156 -10.43 -2.05 -17.44
CA THR A 156 -11.52 -1.24 -17.99
C THR A 156 -11.40 0.22 -17.56
N GLN A 157 -11.10 0.48 -16.28
CA GLN A 157 -10.95 1.84 -15.76
C GLN A 157 -9.80 2.58 -16.42
N LEU A 158 -8.70 1.89 -16.64
CA LEU A 158 -7.46 2.48 -17.18
C LEU A 158 -7.46 2.61 -18.71
N GLN A 159 -8.53 2.20 -19.38
CA GLN A 159 -8.63 2.34 -20.83
C GLN A 159 -8.66 3.81 -21.24
N GLY A 160 -7.61 4.26 -21.92
CA GLY A 160 -7.48 5.65 -22.39
C GLY A 160 -7.16 6.65 -21.27
N GLN A 161 -6.72 6.17 -20.11
CA GLN A 161 -6.32 7.02 -18.98
C GLN A 161 -4.90 6.69 -18.51
N ASP A 162 -4.20 7.71 -18.03
CA ASP A 162 -2.85 7.54 -17.47
C ASP A 162 -2.87 7.04 -16.03
N TYR A 163 -3.91 7.39 -15.26
CA TYR A 163 -4.09 7.07 -13.85
C TYR A 163 -5.54 6.68 -13.57
N LEU A 164 -5.83 6.20 -12.35
CA LEU A 164 -7.17 5.78 -11.96
C LEU A 164 -8.20 6.90 -12.05
N LEU A 165 -7.79 8.16 -11.86
CA LEU A 165 -8.59 9.34 -12.04
C LEU A 165 -8.10 10.16 -13.24
N LYS A 166 -9.02 10.86 -13.92
CA LYS A 166 -8.71 11.77 -15.03
C LYS A 166 -7.86 12.96 -14.60
N GLU A 167 -8.03 13.40 -13.38
CA GLU A 167 -7.29 14.51 -12.77
C GLU A 167 -5.80 14.21 -12.56
N GLY A 168 -5.41 12.93 -12.62
CA GLY A 168 -4.04 12.49 -12.51
C GLY A 168 -3.77 11.54 -11.35
N TYR A 169 -2.50 11.46 -10.96
CA TYR A 169 -2.01 10.57 -9.92
C TYR A 169 -2.51 10.96 -8.53
N THR A 170 -3.07 10.01 -7.80
CA THR A 170 -3.69 10.21 -6.50
C THR A 170 -3.30 9.12 -5.49
N ILE A 171 -3.78 9.26 -4.25
CA ILE A 171 -3.63 8.20 -3.23
C ILE A 171 -4.29 6.88 -3.63
N ALA A 172 -5.23 6.88 -4.55
CA ALA A 172 -5.82 5.66 -5.10
C ALA A 172 -4.77 4.86 -5.90
N ASP A 173 -3.98 5.53 -6.75
CA ASP A 173 -2.88 4.91 -7.49
C ASP A 173 -1.79 4.43 -6.52
N ILE A 174 -1.39 5.27 -5.56
CA ILE A 174 -0.40 4.93 -4.53
C ILE A 174 -0.82 3.65 -3.78
N ALA A 175 -2.10 3.52 -3.45
CA ALA A 175 -2.62 2.35 -2.76
C ALA A 175 -2.61 1.09 -3.63
N MET A 176 -2.87 1.24 -4.92
CA MET A 176 -3.18 0.15 -5.83
C MET A 176 -1.94 -0.52 -6.42
N PHE A 177 -0.98 0.28 -6.97
CA PHE A 177 0.08 -0.29 -7.79
C PHE A 177 1.04 -1.24 -7.04
N PRO A 178 1.35 -1.09 -5.72
CA PRO A 178 2.18 -2.06 -5.03
C PRO A 178 1.56 -3.47 -4.98
N TRP A 179 0.23 -3.55 -4.94
CA TRP A 179 -0.49 -4.82 -4.97
C TRP A 179 -0.48 -5.49 -6.35
N VAL A 180 -0.56 -4.70 -7.42
CA VAL A 180 -0.37 -5.24 -8.79
C VAL A 180 1.06 -5.76 -8.94
N GLY A 181 2.05 -5.01 -8.47
CA GLY A 181 3.44 -5.45 -8.49
C GLY A 181 3.70 -6.73 -7.69
N ALA A 182 2.98 -6.94 -6.58
CA ALA A 182 3.12 -8.14 -5.76
C ALA A 182 2.76 -9.44 -6.51
N LEU A 183 1.95 -9.38 -7.56
CA LEU A 183 1.67 -10.53 -8.42
C LEU A 183 2.95 -11.06 -9.09
N ASP A 184 3.91 -10.18 -9.39
CA ASP A 184 5.23 -10.51 -9.90
C ASP A 184 6.20 -10.81 -8.75
N TRP A 185 6.75 -9.77 -8.14
CA TRP A 185 7.88 -9.91 -7.20
C TRP A 185 7.52 -10.70 -5.93
N GLY A 186 6.27 -10.65 -5.48
CA GLY A 186 5.81 -11.35 -4.28
C GLY A 186 5.40 -12.79 -4.55
N TYR A 187 4.64 -13.03 -5.60
CA TYR A 187 4.00 -14.32 -5.84
C TYR A 187 4.58 -15.09 -7.02
N GLY A 188 5.25 -14.44 -7.98
CA GLY A 188 5.75 -15.06 -9.21
C GLY A 188 4.62 -15.54 -10.10
N ALA A 189 3.53 -14.78 -10.19
CA ALA A 189 2.28 -15.18 -10.83
C ALA A 189 1.99 -14.45 -12.16
N VAL A 190 3.00 -13.83 -12.78
CA VAL A 190 2.86 -13.09 -14.05
C VAL A 190 2.21 -13.97 -15.12
N GLU A 191 2.73 -15.18 -15.33
CA GLU A 191 2.23 -16.12 -16.32
C GLU A 191 0.86 -16.70 -15.94
N VAL A 192 0.59 -16.86 -14.64
CA VAL A 192 -0.72 -17.36 -14.14
C VAL A 192 -1.85 -16.44 -14.57
N PHE A 193 -1.58 -15.14 -14.59
CA PHE A 193 -2.55 -14.11 -14.95
C PHE A 193 -2.39 -13.59 -16.38
N GLN A 194 -1.31 -13.99 -17.08
CA GLN A 194 -0.96 -13.45 -18.41
C GLN A 194 -0.98 -11.92 -18.43
N LEU A 195 -0.35 -11.29 -17.40
CA LEU A 195 -0.52 -9.87 -17.07
C LEU A 195 -0.29 -8.95 -18.26
N GLN A 196 0.76 -9.19 -19.05
CA GLN A 196 1.09 -8.35 -20.21
C GLN A 196 0.10 -8.51 -21.36
N GLN A 197 -0.51 -9.68 -21.51
CA GLN A 197 -1.39 -10.02 -22.62
C GLN A 197 -2.83 -9.65 -22.33
N ASP A 198 -3.34 -10.01 -21.14
CA ASP A 198 -4.75 -9.87 -20.78
C ASP A 198 -5.06 -8.52 -20.11
N PHE A 199 -4.02 -7.82 -19.56
CA PHE A 199 -4.19 -6.56 -18.81
C PHE A 199 -3.16 -5.50 -19.20
N PRO A 200 -3.04 -5.13 -20.49
CA PRO A 200 -2.02 -4.22 -20.99
C PRO A 200 -2.14 -2.78 -20.43
N ASN A 201 -3.37 -2.28 -20.18
CA ASN A 201 -3.56 -0.95 -19.59
C ASN A 201 -3.11 -0.93 -18.12
N VAL A 202 -3.42 -1.98 -17.35
CA VAL A 202 -2.94 -2.15 -15.97
C VAL A 202 -1.42 -2.17 -15.93
N MET A 203 -0.76 -2.91 -16.83
CA MET A 203 0.69 -3.01 -16.85
C MET A 203 1.36 -1.71 -17.29
N SER A 204 0.80 -1.00 -18.28
CA SER A 204 1.28 0.33 -18.68
C SER A 204 1.17 1.35 -17.55
N TRP A 205 0.03 1.37 -16.85
CA TRP A 205 -0.20 2.22 -15.68
C TRP A 205 0.74 1.83 -14.51
N TYR A 206 0.91 0.53 -14.23
CA TYR A 206 1.82 0.05 -13.20
C TYR A 206 3.25 0.55 -13.41
N GLU A 207 3.78 0.42 -14.63
CA GLU A 207 5.12 0.90 -14.97
C GLU A 207 5.22 2.43 -14.84
N ARG A 208 4.19 3.18 -15.25
CA ARG A 208 4.14 4.64 -15.09
C ARG A 208 4.20 5.04 -13.61
N CYS A 209 3.44 4.37 -12.74
CA CYS A 209 3.47 4.61 -11.31
C CYS A 209 4.85 4.29 -10.72
N ARG A 210 5.41 3.13 -11.06
CA ARG A 210 6.68 2.62 -10.53
C ARG A 210 7.88 3.48 -10.93
N GLN A 211 7.84 4.07 -12.13
CA GLN A 211 8.92 4.92 -12.66
C GLN A 211 8.94 6.33 -12.08
N ARG A 212 7.94 6.72 -11.30
CA ARG A 212 7.97 8.01 -10.59
C ARG A 212 9.16 8.04 -9.62
N PRO A 213 9.98 9.10 -9.62
CA PRO A 213 11.20 9.11 -8.79
C PRO A 213 10.93 8.93 -7.29
N ALA A 214 9.85 9.52 -6.77
CA ALA A 214 9.46 9.39 -5.37
C ALA A 214 8.93 7.97 -5.07
N ALA A 215 8.12 7.39 -5.96
CA ALA A 215 7.66 6.02 -5.82
C ALA A 215 8.84 5.03 -5.81
N ALA A 216 9.81 5.20 -6.70
CA ALA A 216 11.02 4.38 -6.72
C ALA A 216 11.79 4.43 -5.39
N ARG A 217 11.95 5.64 -4.79
CA ARG A 217 12.58 5.75 -3.46
C ARG A 217 11.75 5.07 -2.37
N GLY A 218 10.43 5.30 -2.35
CA GLY A 218 9.53 4.70 -1.36
C GLY A 218 9.53 3.17 -1.38
N LEU A 219 9.70 2.55 -2.56
CA LEU A 219 9.85 1.10 -2.69
C LEU A 219 11.13 0.56 -2.02
N GLU A 220 12.17 1.40 -1.85
CA GLU A 220 13.44 1.01 -1.23
C GLU A 220 13.44 1.15 0.31
N VAL A 221 12.58 2.00 0.87
CA VAL A 221 12.63 2.45 2.28
C VAL A 221 12.58 1.31 3.29
N THR A 222 11.80 0.28 3.04
CA THR A 222 11.59 -0.82 3.99
C THR A 222 11.75 -2.17 3.32
N LYS A 223 12.74 -2.30 2.40
CA LYS A 223 12.99 -3.55 1.68
C LYS A 223 13.03 -4.76 2.61
N LEU A 224 12.48 -5.86 2.11
CA LEU A 224 12.64 -7.20 2.66
C LEU A 224 14.06 -7.69 2.33
N THR A 225 15.01 -7.41 3.20
CA THR A 225 16.38 -7.96 3.14
C THR A 225 16.65 -8.83 4.33
#